data_61213c7e4aa2c421644286b784ac42a6
#
_entry.id   61213c7e4aa2c421644286b784ac42a6
#
_cell.length_a   1.000
_cell.length_b   1.000
_cell.length_c   1.000
_cell.angle_alpha   90.00
_cell.angle_beta   90.00
_cell.angle_gamma   90.00
#
_symmetry.space_group_name_H-M   'P 1'
#
loop_
_entity.id
_entity.type
_entity.pdbx_description
1 polymer ?
#
loop_
_entity_poly.entity_id
_entity_poly.type
_entity_poly.pdbx_seq_one_letter_code
_entity_poly.pdbx_strand_id
1 'polypeptide(L)'
;KLAVDSMNILYQFLTTIRGPEGNLFTNSKGKVTSHLIGLFNRTTTLMESGLKLAFVFDGKPPELKTVTKEKRKKIKEEASLLLKQAKEAGDVEGMKKYSSRTAILTKGMVEDAKKMISLLGLPVIQAPSEGEAQTAFMVKKGDVYASISQDYDNLIFGCPLLIRNLSIAGKRKKAGKFAYETVKPESIYLKENLEKLNLSLDQLVVLAILVGTDYNPAGIKGIGPKKGLKLLE
;
A
#
# COMPACT_ATOMS: atom_id res chain seq x y z
N LYS A 1 3.54 -14.70 13.36
CA LYS A 1 2.31 -14.37 12.62
C LYS A 1 2.35 -12.90 12.25
N LEU A 2 1.95 -12.56 11.01
CA LEU A 2 1.96 -11.19 10.49
C LEU A 2 0.62 -10.89 9.82
N ALA A 3 0.09 -9.67 10.01
CA ALA A 3 -1.08 -9.18 9.29
C ALA A 3 -0.64 -8.39 8.06
N VAL A 4 -1.18 -8.74 6.90
CA VAL A 4 -0.84 -8.11 5.62
C VAL A 4 -1.96 -7.17 5.21
N ASP A 5 -1.64 -5.92 4.96
CA ASP A 5 -2.53 -4.99 4.26
C ASP A 5 -2.66 -5.42 2.80
N SER A 6 -3.79 -6.06 2.49
CA SER A 6 -4.00 -6.67 1.18
C SER A 6 -4.20 -5.64 0.07
N MET A 7 -4.85 -4.53 0.36
CA MET A 7 -5.12 -3.52 -0.68
C MET A 7 -3.85 -2.85 -1.14
N ASN A 8 -2.96 -2.50 -0.19
CA ASN A 8 -1.67 -1.90 -0.48
C ASN A 8 -0.80 -2.83 -1.35
N ILE A 9 -0.67 -4.12 -0.95
CA ILE A 9 0.17 -5.08 -1.69
C ILE A 9 -0.39 -5.39 -3.09
N LEU A 10 -1.72 -5.49 -3.25
CA LEU A 10 -2.35 -5.72 -4.56
C LEU A 10 -2.14 -4.54 -5.51
N TYR A 11 -2.30 -3.30 -5.01
CA TYR A 11 -1.97 -2.10 -5.79
C TYR A 11 -0.50 -2.07 -6.21
N GLN A 12 0.40 -2.43 -5.31
CA GLN A 12 1.81 -2.53 -5.59
C GLN A 12 2.09 -3.51 -6.75
N PHE A 13 1.48 -4.68 -6.75
CA PHE A 13 1.66 -5.66 -7.83
C PHE A 13 1.06 -5.18 -9.15
N LEU A 14 -0.10 -4.54 -9.14
CA LEU A 14 -0.68 -3.93 -10.35
C LEU A 14 0.19 -2.83 -10.94
N THR A 15 0.95 -2.11 -10.14
CA THR A 15 1.82 -1.04 -10.63
C THR A 15 3.20 -1.52 -11.06
N THR A 16 3.69 -2.62 -10.49
CA THR A 16 5.06 -3.10 -10.70
C THR A 16 5.18 -4.33 -11.61
N ILE A 17 4.17 -5.22 -11.61
CA ILE A 17 4.17 -6.45 -12.41
C ILE A 17 3.50 -6.19 -13.75
N ARG A 18 4.32 -5.81 -14.72
CA ARG A 18 3.89 -5.38 -16.06
C ARG A 18 4.85 -5.88 -17.13
N GLY A 19 4.33 -6.00 -18.35
CA GLY A 19 5.14 -6.31 -19.53
C GLY A 19 6.06 -5.15 -19.93
N PRO A 20 6.90 -5.35 -20.94
CA PRO A 20 7.90 -4.38 -21.41
C PRO A 20 7.32 -3.01 -21.79
N GLU A 21 6.11 -2.98 -22.32
CA GLU A 21 5.40 -1.75 -22.71
C GLU A 21 4.53 -1.16 -21.62
N GLY A 22 4.60 -1.73 -20.40
CA GLY A 22 3.78 -1.30 -19.28
C GLY A 22 2.37 -1.92 -19.24
N ASN A 23 2.04 -2.85 -20.14
CA ASN A 23 0.76 -3.54 -20.16
C ASN A 23 0.64 -4.52 -18.98
N LEU A 24 -0.57 -4.66 -18.43
CA LEU A 24 -0.87 -5.67 -17.43
C LEU A 24 -0.89 -7.08 -18.07
N PHE A 25 -0.42 -8.08 -17.34
CA PHE A 25 -0.57 -9.47 -17.75
C PHE A 25 -2.03 -9.89 -17.66
N THR A 26 -2.48 -10.65 -18.64
CA THR A 26 -3.85 -11.16 -18.76
C THR A 26 -3.85 -12.66 -19.04
N ASN A 27 -4.94 -13.33 -18.68
CA ASN A 27 -5.17 -14.70 -19.13
C ASN A 27 -5.72 -14.76 -20.57
N SER A 28 -5.97 -15.97 -21.09
CA SER A 28 -6.53 -16.20 -22.44
C SER A 28 -7.91 -15.54 -22.67
N LYS A 29 -8.63 -15.19 -21.62
CA LYS A 29 -9.93 -14.50 -21.67
C LYS A 29 -9.80 -12.98 -21.49
N GLY A 30 -8.60 -12.42 -21.53
CA GLY A 30 -8.33 -10.99 -21.34
C GLY A 30 -8.45 -10.49 -19.90
N LYS A 31 -8.68 -11.36 -18.90
CA LYS A 31 -8.77 -10.96 -17.49
C LYS A 31 -7.37 -10.70 -16.92
N VAL A 32 -7.20 -9.56 -16.25
CA VAL A 32 -5.91 -9.17 -15.65
C VAL A 32 -5.49 -10.14 -14.55
N THR A 33 -4.23 -10.57 -14.61
CA THR A 33 -3.61 -11.53 -13.68
C THR A 33 -2.35 -11.01 -12.97
N SER A 34 -1.84 -9.83 -13.31
CA SER A 34 -0.63 -9.25 -12.71
C SER A 34 -0.63 -9.26 -11.18
N HIS A 35 -1.76 -8.88 -10.57
CA HIS A 35 -1.93 -8.87 -9.11
C HIS A 35 -1.86 -10.28 -8.50
N LEU A 36 -2.39 -11.29 -9.19
CA LEU A 36 -2.36 -12.69 -8.75
C LEU A 36 -0.95 -13.29 -8.88
N ILE A 37 -0.24 -12.97 -9.96
CA ILE A 37 1.15 -13.40 -10.15
C ILE A 37 2.03 -12.90 -8.99
N GLY A 38 1.91 -11.62 -8.66
CA GLY A 38 2.66 -11.04 -7.55
C GLY A 38 2.25 -11.60 -6.19
N LEU A 39 0.94 -11.70 -5.98
CA LEU A 39 0.38 -12.24 -4.73
C LEU A 39 0.87 -13.68 -4.49
N PHE A 40 0.74 -14.55 -5.48
CA PHE A 40 1.17 -15.95 -5.38
C PHE A 40 2.65 -16.06 -5.07
N ASN A 41 3.51 -15.48 -5.93
CA ASN A 41 4.94 -15.58 -5.79
C ASN A 41 5.45 -15.04 -4.45
N ARG A 42 4.93 -13.88 -4.03
CA ARG A 42 5.38 -13.26 -2.78
C ARG A 42 4.87 -14.03 -1.56
N THR A 43 3.61 -14.44 -1.58
CA THR A 43 3.02 -15.19 -0.47
C THR A 43 3.74 -16.53 -0.26
N THR A 44 3.97 -17.30 -1.32
CA THR A 44 4.67 -18.58 -1.22
C THR A 44 6.11 -18.41 -0.74
N THR A 45 6.85 -17.42 -1.24
CA THR A 45 8.21 -17.12 -0.76
C THR A 45 8.24 -16.78 0.74
N LEU A 46 7.26 -16.01 1.23
CA LEU A 46 7.17 -15.68 2.66
C LEU A 46 6.77 -16.91 3.50
N MET A 47 5.90 -17.77 2.97
CA MET A 47 5.53 -19.04 3.61
C MET A 47 6.74 -20.00 3.69
N GLU A 48 7.52 -20.14 2.62
CA GLU A 48 8.75 -20.90 2.59
C GLU A 48 9.78 -20.42 3.62
N SER A 49 9.77 -19.10 3.90
CA SER A 49 10.58 -18.50 4.96
C SER A 49 10.04 -18.76 6.37
N GLY A 50 9.00 -19.57 6.53
CA GLY A 50 8.37 -19.92 7.81
C GLY A 50 7.43 -18.86 8.37
N LEU A 51 7.08 -17.81 7.61
CA LEU A 51 6.17 -16.76 8.06
C LEU A 51 4.71 -17.21 7.97
N LYS A 52 3.95 -16.95 9.03
CA LYS A 52 2.49 -17.18 9.09
C LYS A 52 1.77 -15.88 8.80
N LEU A 53 1.09 -15.81 7.67
CA LEU A 53 0.44 -14.60 7.16
C LEU A 53 -1.07 -14.65 7.36
N ALA A 54 -1.69 -13.50 7.65
CA ALA A 54 -3.13 -13.27 7.62
C ALA A 54 -3.39 -12.02 6.75
N PHE A 55 -4.26 -12.13 5.77
CA PHE A 55 -4.52 -11.08 4.81
C PHE A 55 -5.78 -10.31 5.19
N VAL A 56 -5.64 -8.99 5.36
CA VAL A 56 -6.71 -8.09 5.77
C VAL A 56 -7.14 -7.24 4.59
N PHE A 57 -8.42 -7.28 4.27
CA PHE A 57 -9.05 -6.52 3.18
C PHE A 57 -9.92 -5.40 3.72
N ASP A 58 -9.90 -4.24 3.05
CA ASP A 58 -10.73 -3.10 3.38
C ASP A 58 -12.22 -3.44 3.32
N GLY A 59 -12.96 -2.87 4.27
CA GLY A 59 -14.41 -2.87 4.30
C GLY A 59 -15.02 -1.64 3.65
N LYS A 60 -16.09 -1.13 4.27
CA LYS A 60 -16.75 0.10 3.80
C LYS A 60 -15.86 1.30 4.11
N PRO A 61 -15.44 2.05 3.08
CA PRO A 61 -14.58 3.22 3.31
C PRO A 61 -15.34 4.32 4.07
N PRO A 62 -14.67 5.04 4.97
CA PRO A 62 -15.25 6.18 5.67
C PRO A 62 -15.70 7.29 4.72
N GLU A 63 -16.78 7.98 5.07
CA GLU A 63 -17.34 9.08 4.24
C GLU A 63 -16.36 10.25 4.09
N LEU A 64 -15.55 10.53 5.11
CA LEU A 64 -14.54 11.58 5.10
C LEU A 64 -13.44 11.38 4.03
N LYS A 65 -13.25 10.18 3.49
CA LYS A 65 -12.28 9.91 2.40
C LYS A 65 -12.80 10.25 1.00
N THR A 66 -14.00 10.79 0.86
CA THR A 66 -14.60 11.09 -0.46
C THR A 66 -13.75 12.07 -1.25
N VAL A 67 -13.27 13.14 -0.63
CA VAL A 67 -12.43 14.17 -1.29
C VAL A 67 -11.13 13.56 -1.84
N THR A 68 -10.48 12.71 -1.06
CA THR A 68 -9.25 12.02 -1.50
C THR A 68 -9.52 11.07 -2.67
N LYS A 69 -10.65 10.37 -2.66
CA LYS A 69 -11.06 9.49 -3.78
C LYS A 69 -11.30 10.27 -5.06
N GLU A 70 -11.97 11.41 -4.99
CA GLU A 70 -12.21 12.28 -6.16
C GLU A 70 -10.91 12.82 -6.74
N LYS A 71 -9.98 13.29 -5.90
CA LYS A 71 -8.64 13.70 -6.34
C LYS A 71 -7.88 12.56 -7.02
N ARG A 72 -7.88 11.36 -6.43
CA ARG A 72 -7.24 10.17 -7.02
C ARG A 72 -7.88 9.77 -8.35
N LYS A 73 -9.21 9.95 -8.50
CA LYS A 73 -9.92 9.69 -9.75
C LYS A 73 -9.48 10.66 -10.85
N LYS A 74 -9.43 11.97 -10.58
CA LYS A 74 -8.95 12.98 -11.54
C LYS A 74 -7.52 12.70 -12.01
N ILE A 75 -6.60 12.39 -11.08
CA ILE A 75 -5.21 12.05 -11.43
C ILE A 75 -5.15 10.81 -12.36
N LYS A 76 -6.01 9.81 -12.15
CA LYS A 76 -6.09 8.64 -13.02
C LYS A 76 -6.67 8.97 -14.40
N GLU A 77 -7.65 9.83 -14.48
CA GLU A 77 -8.23 10.32 -15.73
C GLU A 77 -7.19 11.08 -16.57
N GLU A 78 -6.46 12.01 -15.94
CA GLU A 78 -5.34 12.72 -16.59
C GLU A 78 -4.24 11.75 -17.05
N ALA A 79 -3.85 10.79 -16.20
CA ALA A 79 -2.86 9.78 -16.57
C ALA A 79 -3.33 8.89 -17.74
N SER A 80 -4.63 8.60 -17.83
CA SER A 80 -5.21 7.84 -18.95
C SER A 80 -5.12 8.58 -20.26
N LEU A 81 -5.35 9.90 -20.25
CA LEU A 81 -5.20 10.75 -21.43
C LEU A 81 -3.72 10.78 -21.90
N LEU A 82 -2.80 10.99 -20.97
CA LEU A 82 -1.36 10.99 -21.26
C LEU A 82 -0.86 9.62 -21.77
N LEU A 83 -1.42 8.54 -21.25
CA LEU A 83 -1.12 7.18 -21.73
C LEU A 83 -1.57 7.00 -23.20
N LYS A 84 -2.75 7.52 -23.54
CA LYS A 84 -3.25 7.48 -24.93
C LYS A 84 -2.31 8.23 -25.87
N GLN A 85 -1.90 9.44 -25.51
CA GLN A 85 -0.95 10.25 -26.27
C GLN A 85 0.41 9.55 -26.44
N ALA A 86 0.94 8.96 -25.35
CA ALA A 86 2.19 8.21 -25.41
C ALA A 86 2.10 6.98 -26.34
N LYS A 87 0.95 6.30 -26.39
CA LYS A 87 0.72 5.17 -27.32
C LYS A 87 0.68 5.65 -28.77
N GLU A 88 -0.01 6.74 -29.07
CA GLU A 88 -0.10 7.33 -30.41
C GLU A 88 1.28 7.82 -30.90
N ALA A 89 2.12 8.32 -30.02
CA ALA A 89 3.47 8.79 -30.31
C ALA A 89 4.54 7.66 -30.32
N GLY A 90 4.21 6.42 -29.95
CA GLY A 90 5.19 5.34 -29.80
C GLY A 90 6.18 5.55 -28.66
N ASP A 91 5.87 6.43 -27.68
CA ASP A 91 6.72 6.73 -26.53
C ASP A 91 6.63 5.61 -25.47
N VAL A 92 7.56 4.64 -25.54
CA VAL A 92 7.62 3.49 -24.64
C VAL A 92 7.86 3.91 -23.16
N GLU A 93 8.64 4.95 -22.92
CA GLU A 93 8.89 5.43 -21.54
C GLU A 93 7.65 6.10 -20.96
N GLY A 94 6.99 6.95 -21.75
CA GLY A 94 5.69 7.54 -21.41
C GLY A 94 4.62 6.47 -21.17
N MET A 95 4.54 5.45 -22.03
CA MET A 95 3.61 4.32 -21.83
C MET A 95 3.85 3.63 -20.49
N LYS A 96 5.08 3.29 -20.12
CA LYS A 96 5.41 2.69 -18.83
C LYS A 96 5.05 3.60 -17.65
N LYS A 97 5.39 4.87 -17.74
CA LYS A 97 5.15 5.88 -16.71
C LYS A 97 3.65 6.07 -16.44
N TYR A 98 2.87 6.27 -17.47
CA TYR A 98 1.44 6.59 -17.33
C TYR A 98 0.59 5.35 -17.09
N SER A 99 0.94 4.19 -17.65
CA SER A 99 0.20 2.95 -17.42
C SER A 99 0.20 2.52 -15.94
N SER A 100 1.29 2.75 -15.21
CA SER A 100 1.33 2.46 -13.78
C SER A 100 0.35 3.34 -12.97
N ARG A 101 0.17 4.60 -13.39
CA ARG A 101 -0.71 5.58 -12.73
C ARG A 101 -2.20 5.35 -13.03
N THR A 102 -2.52 4.62 -14.09
CA THR A 102 -3.91 4.26 -14.46
C THR A 102 -4.41 2.98 -13.79
N ALA A 103 -3.59 2.32 -12.98
CA ALA A 103 -3.96 1.08 -12.32
C ALA A 103 -5.23 1.24 -11.47
N ILE A 104 -6.20 0.35 -11.70
CA ILE A 104 -7.45 0.28 -10.95
C ILE A 104 -7.59 -1.13 -10.41
N LEU A 105 -7.69 -1.25 -9.09
CA LEU A 105 -8.01 -2.51 -8.43
C LEU A 105 -9.54 -2.66 -8.40
N THR A 106 -10.05 -3.59 -9.20
CA THR A 106 -11.49 -3.84 -9.31
C THR A 106 -11.98 -4.79 -8.21
N LYS A 107 -13.29 -4.78 -7.93
CA LYS A 107 -13.91 -5.74 -6.98
C LYS A 107 -13.62 -7.19 -7.39
N GLY A 108 -13.70 -7.51 -8.69
CA GLY A 108 -13.40 -8.85 -9.19
C GLY A 108 -11.96 -9.29 -8.92
N MET A 109 -10.98 -8.38 -9.04
CA MET A 109 -9.58 -8.68 -8.70
C MET A 109 -9.40 -8.94 -7.20
N VAL A 110 -10.10 -8.21 -6.36
CA VAL A 110 -10.08 -8.41 -4.89
C VAL A 110 -10.66 -9.78 -4.53
N GLU A 111 -11.78 -10.16 -5.14
CA GLU A 111 -12.41 -11.48 -4.88
C GLU A 111 -11.52 -12.64 -5.40
N ASP A 112 -10.88 -12.49 -6.55
CA ASP A 112 -9.91 -13.47 -7.04
C ASP A 112 -8.71 -13.62 -6.08
N ALA A 113 -8.21 -12.50 -5.54
CA ALA A 113 -7.13 -12.49 -4.56
C ALA A 113 -7.54 -13.20 -3.26
N LYS A 114 -8.72 -12.89 -2.72
CA LYS A 114 -9.28 -13.58 -1.53
C LYS A 114 -9.37 -15.08 -1.75
N LYS A 115 -9.91 -15.48 -2.91
CA LYS A 115 -10.03 -16.91 -3.28
C LYS A 115 -8.65 -17.59 -3.35
N MET A 116 -7.66 -16.94 -3.96
CA MET A 116 -6.29 -17.48 -4.03
C MET A 116 -5.68 -17.66 -2.64
N ILE A 117 -5.79 -16.65 -1.76
CA ILE A 117 -5.28 -16.70 -0.40
C ILE A 117 -5.93 -17.85 0.39
N SER A 118 -7.27 -18.00 0.28
CA SER A 118 -8.00 -19.08 0.91
C SER A 118 -7.57 -20.46 0.39
N LEU A 119 -7.30 -20.59 -0.92
CA LEU A 119 -6.78 -21.83 -1.52
C LEU A 119 -5.35 -22.17 -1.07
N LEU A 120 -4.56 -21.16 -0.69
CA LEU A 120 -3.24 -21.35 -0.07
C LEU A 120 -3.34 -21.72 1.43
N GLY A 121 -4.55 -21.85 1.98
CA GLY A 121 -4.79 -22.19 3.39
C GLY A 121 -4.52 -21.03 4.36
N LEU A 122 -4.50 -19.80 3.88
CA LEU A 122 -4.21 -18.61 4.68
C LEU A 122 -5.49 -17.88 5.10
N PRO A 123 -5.53 -17.28 6.31
CA PRO A 123 -6.66 -16.49 6.77
C PRO A 123 -6.91 -15.27 5.90
N VAL A 124 -8.18 -15.08 5.51
CA VAL A 124 -8.72 -13.87 4.88
C VAL A 124 -9.61 -13.16 5.88
N ILE A 125 -9.27 -11.92 6.21
CA ILE A 125 -9.97 -11.11 7.20
C ILE A 125 -10.59 -9.91 6.49
N GLN A 126 -11.89 -9.72 6.68
CA GLN A 126 -12.60 -8.55 6.19
C GLN A 126 -12.63 -7.50 7.29
N ALA A 127 -11.96 -6.37 7.09
CA ALA A 127 -12.04 -5.25 8.00
C ALA A 127 -13.46 -4.62 7.96
N PRO A 128 -13.97 -4.09 9.06
CA PRO A 128 -15.22 -3.34 9.06
C PRO A 128 -15.11 -2.03 8.25
N SER A 129 -13.91 -1.44 8.22
CA SER A 129 -13.59 -0.23 7.48
C SER A 129 -12.21 -0.37 6.83
N GLU A 130 -11.18 0.28 7.34
CA GLU A 130 -9.83 0.29 6.78
C GLU A 130 -9.02 -0.92 7.23
N GLY A 131 -8.34 -1.56 6.29
CA GLY A 131 -7.45 -2.69 6.55
C GLY A 131 -6.29 -2.30 7.47
N GLU A 132 -5.76 -1.10 7.32
CA GLU A 132 -4.68 -0.56 8.15
C GLU A 132 -5.08 -0.44 9.61
N ALA A 133 -6.28 0.08 9.90
CA ALA A 133 -6.82 0.15 11.25
C ALA A 133 -7.04 -1.25 11.84
N GLN A 134 -7.54 -2.19 11.03
CA GLN A 134 -7.75 -3.56 11.44
C GLN A 134 -6.43 -4.28 11.73
N THR A 135 -5.40 -4.13 10.89
CA THR A 135 -4.09 -4.73 11.14
C THR A 135 -3.45 -4.14 12.39
N ALA A 136 -3.55 -2.83 12.62
CA ALA A 136 -3.09 -2.17 13.84
C ALA A 136 -3.78 -2.74 15.09
N PHE A 137 -5.11 -2.91 15.04
CA PHE A 137 -5.88 -3.52 16.12
C PHE A 137 -5.42 -4.94 16.43
N MET A 138 -5.20 -5.78 15.41
CA MET A 138 -4.74 -7.16 15.59
C MET A 138 -3.35 -7.25 16.23
N VAL A 139 -2.43 -6.31 15.90
CA VAL A 139 -1.11 -6.24 16.53
C VAL A 139 -1.25 -5.80 17.99
N LYS A 140 -2.06 -4.78 18.27
CA LYS A 140 -2.33 -4.29 19.65
C LYS A 140 -2.94 -5.37 20.55
N LYS A 141 -3.81 -6.19 19.98
CA LYS A 141 -4.46 -7.30 20.70
C LYS A 141 -3.53 -8.51 20.91
N GLY A 142 -2.41 -8.60 20.17
CA GLY A 142 -1.49 -9.73 20.22
C GLY A 142 -1.90 -10.93 19.35
N ASP A 143 -2.90 -10.80 18.50
CA ASP A 143 -3.33 -11.86 17.55
C ASP A 143 -2.22 -12.13 16.51
N VAL A 144 -1.49 -11.08 16.15
CA VAL A 144 -0.33 -11.10 15.25
C VAL A 144 0.84 -10.30 15.84
N TYR A 145 2.05 -10.59 15.37
CA TYR A 145 3.27 -9.93 15.84
C TYR A 145 3.46 -8.52 15.26
N ALA A 146 3.17 -8.33 13.98
CA ALA A 146 3.36 -7.06 13.29
C ALA A 146 2.39 -6.91 12.12
N SER A 147 2.17 -5.65 11.69
CA SER A 147 1.52 -5.31 10.44
C SER A 147 2.53 -5.20 9.30
N ILE A 148 2.16 -5.66 8.10
CA ILE A 148 2.92 -5.48 6.86
C ILE A 148 2.15 -4.51 5.98
N SER A 149 2.69 -3.31 5.78
CA SER A 149 2.20 -2.32 4.81
C SER A 149 3.35 -1.45 4.31
N GLN A 150 3.19 -0.79 3.17
CA GLN A 150 4.10 0.26 2.71
C GLN A 150 3.70 1.62 3.27
N ASP A 151 2.49 1.74 3.79
CA ASP A 151 1.95 2.98 4.31
C ASP A 151 2.25 3.15 5.81
N TYR A 152 2.42 4.39 6.23
CA TYR A 152 2.68 4.73 7.62
C TYR A 152 1.40 4.93 8.44
N ASP A 153 0.23 4.93 7.80
CA ASP A 153 -1.06 5.20 8.46
C ASP A 153 -1.37 4.20 9.57
N ASN A 154 -0.84 2.96 9.48
CA ASN A 154 -0.86 1.99 10.58
C ASN A 154 -0.36 2.56 11.91
N LEU A 155 0.68 3.42 11.87
CA LEU A 155 1.27 4.00 13.10
C LEU A 155 0.32 5.03 13.73
N ILE A 156 -0.42 5.78 12.91
CA ILE A 156 -1.44 6.73 13.39
C ILE A 156 -2.59 5.98 14.08
N PHE A 157 -2.93 4.77 13.59
CA PHE A 157 -3.87 3.86 14.27
C PHE A 157 -3.26 3.17 15.51
N GLY A 158 -2.04 3.53 15.88
CA GLY A 158 -1.35 3.02 17.06
C GLY A 158 -0.82 1.60 16.91
N CYS A 159 -0.47 1.16 15.71
CA CYS A 159 0.18 -0.13 15.48
C CYS A 159 1.54 -0.20 16.19
N PRO A 160 1.76 -1.13 17.12
CA PRO A 160 3.02 -1.22 17.86
C PRO A 160 4.24 -1.50 16.99
N LEU A 161 4.08 -2.31 15.93
CA LEU A 161 5.14 -2.69 15.01
C LEU A 161 4.63 -2.77 13.57
N LEU A 162 5.19 -1.94 12.73
CA LEU A 162 4.99 -1.94 11.28
C LEU A 162 6.24 -2.49 10.59
N ILE A 163 6.08 -3.46 9.70
CA ILE A 163 7.14 -3.96 8.82
C ILE A 163 6.89 -3.45 7.41
N ARG A 164 7.80 -2.62 6.92
CA ARG A 164 7.79 -2.11 5.55
C ARG A 164 8.73 -2.91 4.66
N ASN A 165 8.53 -2.78 3.37
CA ASN A 165 9.37 -3.39 2.32
C ASN A 165 9.43 -4.93 2.31
N LEU A 166 8.70 -5.63 3.17
CA LEU A 166 8.72 -7.10 3.19
C LEU A 166 8.18 -7.68 1.88
N SER A 167 7.16 -7.05 1.28
CA SER A 167 6.58 -7.46 0.00
C SER A 167 7.49 -7.24 -1.21
N ILE A 168 8.50 -6.37 -1.09
CA ILE A 168 9.42 -6.00 -2.18
C ILE A 168 10.89 -6.32 -1.85
N ALA A 169 11.14 -7.00 -0.74
CA ALA A 169 12.50 -7.35 -0.32
C ALA A 169 13.25 -8.10 -1.44
N GLY A 170 14.49 -7.73 -1.64
CA GLY A 170 15.38 -8.31 -2.66
C GLY A 170 15.98 -7.26 -3.59
N LYS A 171 16.51 -7.71 -4.73
CA LYS A 171 17.14 -6.82 -5.72
C LYS A 171 16.08 -6.08 -6.53
N ARG A 172 16.13 -4.74 -6.51
CA ARG A 172 15.27 -3.85 -7.29
C ARG A 172 16.11 -3.03 -8.27
N LYS A 173 15.68 -2.96 -9.52
CA LYS A 173 16.31 -2.10 -10.53
C LYS A 173 16.02 -0.62 -10.20
N LYS A 174 17.06 0.20 -10.17
CA LYS A 174 16.92 1.66 -10.00
C LYS A 174 16.27 2.27 -11.24
N ALA A 175 15.30 3.17 -11.03
CA ALA A 175 14.67 3.88 -12.13
C ALA A 175 15.70 4.67 -12.95
N GLY A 176 15.67 4.51 -14.29
CA GLY A 176 16.57 5.25 -15.20
C GLY A 176 18.05 4.84 -15.16
N LYS A 177 18.42 3.75 -14.46
CA LYS A 177 19.82 3.28 -14.36
C LYS A 177 19.94 1.79 -14.60
N PHE A 178 21.09 1.34 -15.16
CA PHE A 178 21.48 -0.07 -15.23
C PHE A 178 22.11 -0.56 -13.91
N ALA A 179 21.48 -0.20 -12.79
CA ALA A 179 21.95 -0.56 -11.46
C ALA A 179 20.80 -1.15 -10.62
N TYR A 180 21.17 -2.06 -9.72
CA TYR A 180 20.23 -2.64 -8.77
C TYR A 180 20.53 -2.12 -7.38
N GLU A 181 19.49 -1.96 -6.57
CA GLU A 181 19.59 -1.74 -5.13
C GLU A 181 18.98 -2.93 -4.39
N THR A 182 19.53 -3.24 -3.23
CA THR A 182 18.95 -4.25 -2.35
C THR A 182 17.96 -3.57 -1.41
N VAL A 183 16.69 -3.90 -1.57
CA VAL A 183 15.64 -3.46 -0.65
C VAL A 183 15.58 -4.44 0.50
N LYS A 184 15.78 -3.97 1.72
CA LYS A 184 15.65 -4.75 2.95
C LYS A 184 14.33 -4.44 3.65
N PRO A 185 13.72 -5.42 4.34
CA PRO A 185 12.64 -5.14 5.25
C PRO A 185 13.06 -4.14 6.31
N GLU A 186 12.14 -3.26 6.69
CA GLU A 186 12.34 -2.23 7.71
C GLU A 186 11.29 -2.43 8.82
N SER A 187 11.73 -2.55 10.06
CA SER A 187 10.87 -2.65 11.23
C SER A 187 10.78 -1.28 11.91
N ILE A 188 9.56 -0.80 12.09
CA ILE A 188 9.27 0.50 12.71
C ILE A 188 8.48 0.26 13.99
N TYR A 189 9.14 0.46 15.12
CA TYR A 189 8.56 0.37 16.43
C TYR A 189 7.94 1.70 16.83
N LEU A 190 6.62 1.74 17.02
CA LEU A 190 5.90 2.97 17.34
C LEU A 190 6.44 3.64 18.59
N LYS A 191 6.57 2.86 19.68
CA LYS A 191 7.05 3.38 20.98
C LYS A 191 8.41 4.08 20.86
N GLU A 192 9.39 3.44 20.23
CA GLU A 192 10.73 4.02 20.05
C GLU A 192 10.72 5.33 19.25
N ASN A 193 9.85 5.41 18.24
CA ASN A 193 9.75 6.60 17.42
C ASN A 193 9.02 7.74 18.15
N LEU A 194 7.98 7.43 18.93
CA LEU A 194 7.32 8.42 19.79
C LEU A 194 8.28 8.98 20.85
N GLU A 195 9.08 8.12 21.49
CA GLU A 195 10.11 8.53 22.45
C GLU A 195 11.16 9.45 21.81
N LYS A 196 11.67 9.10 20.62
CA LYS A 196 12.63 9.94 19.88
C LYS A 196 12.07 11.29 19.49
N LEU A 197 10.78 11.39 19.20
CA LEU A 197 10.11 12.63 18.83
C LEU A 197 9.57 13.40 20.04
N ASN A 198 9.65 12.82 21.24
CA ASN A 198 9.04 13.32 22.46
C ASN A 198 7.55 13.61 22.29
N LEU A 199 6.82 12.68 21.65
CA LEU A 199 5.38 12.79 21.39
C LEU A 199 4.62 11.65 22.05
N SER A 200 3.39 11.93 22.47
CA SER A 200 2.38 10.90 22.73
C SER A 200 1.74 10.41 21.40
N LEU A 201 1.02 9.30 21.45
CA LEU A 201 0.25 8.83 20.30
C LEU A 201 -0.82 9.87 19.87
N ASP A 202 -1.50 10.50 20.84
CA ASP A 202 -2.50 11.53 20.56
C ASP A 202 -1.87 12.75 19.87
N GLN A 203 -0.69 13.16 20.30
CA GLN A 203 0.07 14.22 19.64
C GLN A 203 0.49 13.83 18.21
N LEU A 204 0.87 12.57 17.97
CA LEU A 204 1.13 12.07 16.61
C LEU A 204 -0.13 12.16 15.72
N VAL A 205 -1.28 11.78 16.25
CA VAL A 205 -2.58 11.91 15.54
C VAL A 205 -2.89 13.38 15.24
N VAL A 206 -2.73 14.27 16.21
CA VAL A 206 -2.91 15.72 16.01
C VAL A 206 -1.93 16.25 14.95
N LEU A 207 -0.66 15.83 15.01
CA LEU A 207 0.34 16.20 13.99
C LEU A 207 -0.11 15.78 12.59
N ALA A 208 -0.60 14.54 12.46
CA ALA A 208 -1.08 14.02 11.18
C ALA A 208 -2.29 14.83 10.66
N ILE A 209 -3.23 15.22 11.53
CA ILE A 209 -4.36 16.06 11.17
C ILE A 209 -3.88 17.46 10.72
N LEU A 210 -2.93 18.05 11.40
CA LEU A 210 -2.39 19.37 11.06
C LEU A 210 -1.68 19.36 9.70
N VAL A 211 -0.91 18.32 9.42
CA VAL A 211 -0.12 18.17 8.18
C VAL A 211 -1.01 17.72 7.01
N GLY A 212 -2.01 16.89 7.28
CA GLY A 212 -2.95 16.32 6.33
C GLY A 212 -2.87 14.80 6.28
N THR A 213 -4.03 14.18 6.20
CA THR A 213 -4.26 12.73 6.06
C THR A 213 -5.20 12.46 4.91
N ASP A 214 -5.48 11.19 4.60
CA ASP A 214 -6.52 10.80 3.65
C ASP A 214 -7.92 11.32 4.02
N TYR A 215 -8.16 11.62 5.31
CA TYR A 215 -9.40 12.19 5.82
C TYR A 215 -9.45 13.72 5.72
N ASN A 216 -8.28 14.34 5.67
CA ASN A 216 -8.08 15.79 5.65
C ASN A 216 -6.87 16.10 4.74
N PRO A 217 -6.95 15.90 3.41
CA PRO A 217 -5.78 15.95 2.53
C PRO A 217 -5.18 17.34 2.34
N ALA A 218 -5.85 18.39 2.80
CA ALA A 218 -5.31 19.75 2.76
C ALA A 218 -4.47 20.10 4.00
N GLY A 219 -4.69 19.39 5.11
CA GLY A 219 -4.14 19.78 6.40
C GLY A 219 -4.52 21.21 6.78
N ILE A 220 -3.67 21.87 7.55
CA ILE A 220 -3.78 23.31 7.82
C ILE A 220 -2.77 24.05 6.96
N LYS A 221 -3.24 25.02 6.18
CA LYS A 221 -2.41 25.83 5.27
C LYS A 221 -1.24 26.48 6.02
N GLY A 222 -0.01 26.19 5.54
CA GLY A 222 1.21 26.73 6.09
C GLY A 222 1.80 25.94 7.27
N ILE A 223 1.15 24.84 7.70
CA ILE A 223 1.66 23.91 8.70
C ILE A 223 2.16 22.65 8.01
N GLY A 224 3.49 22.51 7.94
CA GLY A 224 4.14 21.26 7.55
C GLY A 224 4.68 20.52 8.78
N PRO A 225 5.32 19.33 8.60
CA PRO A 225 5.77 18.49 9.73
C PRO A 225 6.63 19.24 10.75
N LYS A 226 7.59 20.06 10.31
CA LYS A 226 8.48 20.81 11.21
C LYS A 226 7.74 21.84 12.07
N LYS A 227 6.77 22.58 11.47
CA LYS A 227 5.97 23.55 12.22
C LYS A 227 4.97 22.84 13.13
N GLY A 228 4.36 21.74 12.64
CA GLY A 228 3.45 20.93 13.43
C GLY A 228 4.11 20.38 14.68
N LEU A 229 5.33 19.85 14.58
CA LEU A 229 6.10 19.40 15.75
C LEU A 229 6.30 20.51 16.78
N LYS A 230 6.75 21.68 16.34
CA LYS A 230 6.95 22.85 17.25
C LYS A 230 5.67 23.33 17.94
N LEU A 231 4.50 23.04 17.39
CA LEU A 231 3.23 23.39 18.02
C LEU A 231 2.79 22.39 19.10
N LEU A 232 3.42 21.22 19.11
CA LEU A 232 3.09 20.11 20.04
C LEU A 232 4.14 19.96 21.17
N GLU A 233 5.27 20.67 21.09
CA GLU A 233 6.22 20.87 22.17
C GLU A 233 5.62 21.74 23.27
#